data_80ab393dc872de67c580b93ea9f7dac8
#
_entry.id   80ab393dc872de67c580b93ea9f7dac8
#
_cell.length_a   1.000
_cell.length_b   1.000
_cell.length_c   1.000
_cell.angle_alpha   90.00
_cell.angle_beta   90.00
_cell.angle_gamma   90.00
#
_symmetry.space_group_name_H-M   'P 1'
#
loop_
_entity.id
_entity.type
_entity.pdbx_description
1 polymer ?
#
loop_
_entity_poly.entity_id
_entity_poly.type
_entity_poly.pdbx_seq_one_letter_code
_entity_poly.pdbx_strand_id
1 'polypeptide(L)'
;MQIIEIERLSRDYGEGRGIFDIFLFPSLRGEVFGFLGPNGAGKTTTIRHLLGFLKAKQGSAKILGMDCWKQSDAITRQLGYIPGEINLLNEMSGEEFLRFMARYRNMQDSGRTQELLERFELRPTGAIRRMSKGMKQKLGIVAAFMHDPKVLILDEPTSGLDPLMQNAFVELIQEEKQRGKTILMSSHMFEEVEKTCDRIGIIRQGHMAAIEDTVILQKNKTKTYILTFADSSQTQRFLQERLQMKQISELCVHVYVREDLKVLLQLLPAYELRDLNVATQSLEDIFLQYYGEKGEAHE
;
A
#
# COMPACT_ATOMS: atom_id res chain seq x y z
N MET A 1 -0.92 -20.66 -9.24
CA MET A 1 -1.97 -20.20 -10.19
C MET A 1 -1.92 -18.68 -10.19
N GLN A 2 -1.78 -18.10 -11.35
CA GLN A 2 -1.76 -16.65 -11.55
C GLN A 2 -3.18 -16.12 -11.36
N ILE A 3 -3.33 -15.06 -10.58
CA ILE A 3 -4.64 -14.51 -10.22
C ILE A 3 -4.90 -13.16 -10.87
N ILE A 4 -3.93 -12.24 -10.81
CA ILE A 4 -4.00 -10.93 -11.47
C ILE A 4 -2.81 -10.83 -12.41
N GLU A 5 -3.06 -10.52 -13.68
CA GLU A 5 -2.06 -10.41 -14.73
C GLU A 5 -2.27 -9.11 -15.49
N ILE A 6 -1.21 -8.34 -15.68
CA ILE A 6 -1.20 -7.15 -16.52
C ILE A 6 0.02 -7.24 -17.44
N GLU A 7 -0.21 -7.15 -18.75
CA GLU A 7 0.84 -7.21 -19.76
C GLU A 7 0.79 -5.97 -20.64
N ARG A 8 1.82 -5.12 -20.58
CA ARG A 8 2.03 -3.94 -21.43
C ARG A 8 0.80 -3.05 -21.56
N LEU A 9 0.09 -2.89 -20.45
CA LEU A 9 -1.14 -2.12 -20.43
C LEU A 9 -0.84 -0.64 -20.65
N SER A 10 -1.42 -0.07 -21.70
CA SER A 10 -1.21 1.33 -22.03
C SER A 10 -2.51 2.02 -22.39
N ARG A 11 -2.66 3.26 -21.90
CA ARG A 11 -3.71 4.19 -22.26
C ARG A 11 -3.24 5.63 -22.09
N ASP A 12 -3.18 6.31 -23.21
CA ASP A 12 -2.84 7.74 -23.29
C ASP A 12 -4.13 8.57 -23.33
N TYR A 13 -4.20 9.61 -22.49
CA TYR A 13 -5.27 10.61 -22.47
C TYR A 13 -4.83 11.93 -23.12
N GLY A 14 -3.62 12.02 -23.63
CA GLY A 14 -3.01 13.23 -24.16
C GLY A 14 -2.22 14.00 -23.09
N GLU A 15 -1.37 14.94 -23.53
CA GLU A 15 -0.57 15.80 -22.66
C GLU A 15 0.31 15.05 -21.65
N GLY A 16 0.79 13.84 -22.01
CA GLY A 16 1.59 13.00 -21.11
C GLY A 16 0.82 12.39 -19.93
N ARG A 17 -0.53 12.46 -19.96
CA ARG A 17 -1.39 11.84 -18.93
C ARG A 17 -1.81 10.46 -19.39
N GLY A 18 -1.70 9.47 -18.51
CA GLY A 18 -2.12 8.11 -18.83
C GLY A 18 -1.38 7.05 -18.02
N ILE A 19 -1.40 5.84 -18.56
CA ILE A 19 -0.56 4.72 -18.14
C ILE A 19 0.16 4.21 -19.38
N PHE A 20 1.44 3.86 -19.24
CA PHE A 20 2.30 3.52 -20.34
C PHE A 20 3.11 2.26 -20.00
N ASP A 21 2.89 1.21 -20.77
CA ASP A 21 3.60 -0.07 -20.65
C ASP A 21 3.60 -0.65 -19.21
N ILE A 22 2.46 -0.50 -18.51
CA ILE A 22 2.31 -1.08 -17.17
C ILE A 22 2.37 -2.59 -17.28
N PHE A 23 3.33 -3.17 -16.57
CA PHE A 23 3.52 -4.60 -16.46
C PHE A 23 3.42 -4.98 -14.98
N LEU A 24 2.62 -5.99 -14.68
CA LEU A 24 2.53 -6.58 -13.35
C LEU A 24 2.87 -8.06 -13.47
N PHE A 25 3.92 -8.50 -12.79
CA PHE A 25 4.17 -9.92 -12.63
C PHE A 25 2.93 -10.57 -12.01
N PRO A 26 2.51 -11.74 -12.54
CA PRO A 26 1.30 -12.37 -12.06
C PRO A 26 1.29 -12.49 -10.55
N SER A 27 0.25 -11.94 -9.92
CA SER A 27 0.05 -12.13 -8.48
C SER A 27 -0.32 -13.56 -8.19
N LEU A 28 0.35 -14.16 -7.22
CA LEU A 28 0.09 -15.52 -6.80
C LEU A 28 -1.13 -15.57 -5.86
N ARG A 29 -1.69 -16.77 -5.73
CA ARG A 29 -2.76 -16.98 -4.75
C ARG A 29 -2.26 -16.69 -3.34
N GLY A 30 -3.01 -15.91 -2.57
CA GLY A 30 -2.64 -15.53 -1.20
C GLY A 30 -1.62 -14.40 -1.11
N GLU A 31 -1.38 -13.69 -2.21
CA GLU A 31 -0.46 -12.56 -2.26
C GLU A 31 -1.19 -11.23 -2.09
N VAL A 32 -0.58 -10.33 -1.33
CA VAL A 32 -0.96 -8.92 -1.24
C VAL A 32 0.05 -8.09 -2.03
N PHE A 33 -0.42 -7.46 -3.12
CA PHE A 33 0.39 -6.58 -3.95
C PHE A 33 0.01 -5.12 -3.73
N GLY A 34 0.98 -4.29 -3.38
CA GLY A 34 0.82 -2.85 -3.15
C GLY A 34 1.17 -2.02 -4.38
N PHE A 35 0.27 -1.15 -4.82
CA PHE A 35 0.53 -0.11 -5.81
C PHE A 35 0.87 1.19 -5.11
N LEU A 36 2.13 1.60 -5.13
CA LEU A 36 2.63 2.78 -4.46
C LEU A 36 2.95 3.89 -5.46
N GLY A 37 2.52 5.10 -5.18
CA GLY A 37 2.80 6.26 -6.03
C GLY A 37 1.97 7.47 -5.66
N PRO A 38 2.38 8.70 -6.08
CA PRO A 38 1.64 9.90 -5.81
C PRO A 38 0.28 9.94 -6.53
N ASN A 39 -0.52 10.93 -6.18
CA ASN A 39 -1.77 11.19 -6.88
C ASN A 39 -1.50 11.51 -8.36
N GLY A 40 -2.30 10.95 -9.26
CA GLY A 40 -2.11 11.10 -10.70
C GLY A 40 -1.06 10.18 -11.31
N ALA A 41 -0.34 9.35 -10.54
CA ALA A 41 0.67 8.43 -11.08
C ALA A 41 0.13 7.33 -12.00
N GLY A 42 -1.19 7.06 -12.00
CA GLY A 42 -1.82 6.03 -12.84
C GLY A 42 -2.45 4.87 -12.07
N LYS A 43 -2.36 4.83 -10.73
CA LYS A 43 -2.90 3.74 -9.88
C LYS A 43 -4.37 3.44 -10.17
N THR A 44 -5.25 4.42 -9.97
CA THR A 44 -6.70 4.29 -10.22
C THR A 44 -7.01 3.97 -11.68
N THR A 45 -6.24 4.50 -12.64
CA THR A 45 -6.41 4.17 -14.06
C THR A 45 -6.13 2.68 -14.31
N THR A 46 -5.07 2.14 -13.75
CA THR A 46 -4.74 0.71 -13.84
C THR A 46 -5.84 -0.15 -13.19
N ILE A 47 -6.30 0.23 -12.00
CA ILE A 47 -7.41 -0.43 -11.31
C ILE A 47 -8.68 -0.42 -12.16
N ARG A 48 -9.03 0.69 -12.81
CA ARG A 48 -10.20 0.77 -13.70
C ARG A 48 -10.13 -0.17 -14.90
N HIS A 49 -8.94 -0.49 -15.42
CA HIS A 49 -8.78 -1.50 -16.47
C HIS A 49 -9.01 -2.91 -15.92
N LEU A 50 -8.50 -3.22 -14.72
CA LEU A 50 -8.72 -4.49 -14.04
C LEU A 50 -10.21 -4.73 -13.73
N LEU A 51 -10.96 -3.68 -13.42
CA LEU A 51 -12.40 -3.74 -13.16
C LEU A 51 -13.25 -3.79 -14.44
N GLY A 52 -12.64 -3.68 -15.61
CA GLY A 52 -13.35 -3.64 -16.88
C GLY A 52 -14.10 -2.31 -17.13
N PHE A 53 -13.81 -1.25 -16.37
CA PHE A 53 -14.41 0.08 -16.61
C PHE A 53 -13.75 0.82 -17.78
N LEU A 54 -12.52 0.43 -18.12
CA LEU A 54 -11.77 1.01 -19.24
C LEU A 54 -11.23 -0.11 -20.13
N LYS A 55 -11.44 0.04 -21.45
CA LYS A 55 -10.82 -0.83 -22.44
C LYS A 55 -9.37 -0.40 -22.68
N ALA A 56 -8.44 -1.35 -22.61
CA ALA A 56 -7.05 -1.09 -22.96
C ALA A 56 -6.92 -0.71 -24.46
N LYS A 57 -6.06 0.26 -24.78
CA LYS A 57 -5.66 0.54 -26.16
C LYS A 57 -4.58 -0.45 -26.61
N GLN A 58 -3.66 -0.79 -25.71
CA GLN A 58 -2.60 -1.77 -25.90
C GLN A 58 -2.45 -2.64 -24.66
N GLY A 59 -1.97 -3.85 -24.83
CA GLY A 59 -1.76 -4.81 -23.77
C GLY A 59 -3.03 -5.54 -23.32
N SER A 60 -2.92 -6.27 -22.23
CA SER A 60 -4.01 -7.06 -21.66
C SER A 60 -4.03 -7.01 -20.14
N ALA A 61 -5.23 -7.22 -19.59
CA ALA A 61 -5.43 -7.39 -18.14
C ALA A 61 -6.35 -8.59 -17.91
N LYS A 62 -5.96 -9.49 -16.99
CA LYS A 62 -6.74 -10.67 -16.65
C LYS A 62 -6.85 -10.85 -15.13
N ILE A 63 -7.99 -11.35 -14.68
CA ILE A 63 -8.23 -11.77 -13.30
C ILE A 63 -8.80 -13.17 -13.33
N LEU A 64 -8.22 -14.10 -12.54
CA LEU A 64 -8.61 -15.53 -12.53
C LEU A 64 -8.58 -16.17 -13.93
N GLY A 65 -7.65 -15.74 -14.79
CA GLY A 65 -7.55 -16.18 -16.19
C GLY A 65 -8.59 -15.57 -17.14
N MET A 66 -9.53 -14.75 -16.63
CA MET A 66 -10.58 -14.10 -17.40
C MET A 66 -10.12 -12.72 -17.88
N ASP A 67 -10.42 -12.38 -19.14
CA ASP A 67 -10.15 -11.04 -19.70
C ASP A 67 -11.02 -9.97 -19.00
N CYS A 68 -10.37 -8.95 -18.44
CA CYS A 68 -11.02 -7.93 -17.63
C CYS A 68 -12.08 -7.12 -18.38
N TRP A 69 -11.90 -6.90 -19.68
CA TRP A 69 -12.87 -6.17 -20.49
C TRP A 69 -14.04 -7.06 -20.96
N LYS A 70 -13.72 -8.27 -21.45
CA LYS A 70 -14.73 -9.13 -22.08
C LYS A 70 -15.58 -9.91 -21.08
N GLN A 71 -15.04 -10.17 -19.89
CA GLN A 71 -15.63 -11.04 -18.87
C GLN A 71 -15.79 -10.31 -17.52
N SER A 72 -15.92 -8.99 -17.55
CA SER A 72 -16.03 -8.14 -16.35
C SER A 72 -17.15 -8.58 -15.40
N ASP A 73 -18.30 -9.00 -15.90
CA ASP A 73 -19.42 -9.47 -15.08
C ASP A 73 -19.07 -10.73 -14.27
N ALA A 74 -18.39 -11.69 -14.89
CA ALA A 74 -17.97 -12.92 -14.23
C ALA A 74 -16.89 -12.66 -13.17
N ILE A 75 -15.99 -11.72 -13.46
CA ILE A 75 -14.93 -11.26 -12.53
C ILE A 75 -15.58 -10.54 -11.33
N THR A 76 -16.49 -9.60 -11.58
CA THR A 76 -17.11 -8.77 -10.53
C THR A 76 -17.85 -9.60 -9.49
N ARG A 77 -18.42 -10.76 -9.88
CA ARG A 77 -19.08 -11.68 -8.93
C ARG A 77 -18.12 -12.30 -7.91
N GLN A 78 -16.84 -12.40 -8.25
CA GLN A 78 -15.81 -13.04 -7.42
C GLN A 78 -14.86 -12.01 -6.77
N LEU A 79 -15.12 -10.71 -7.01
CA LEU A 79 -14.27 -9.61 -6.65
C LEU A 79 -14.91 -8.73 -5.56
N GLY A 80 -14.12 -8.35 -4.55
CA GLY A 80 -14.42 -7.25 -3.66
C GLY A 80 -13.68 -5.99 -4.11
N TYR A 81 -14.37 -4.85 -4.12
CA TYR A 81 -13.80 -3.59 -4.58
C TYR A 81 -14.09 -2.45 -3.62
N ILE A 82 -13.05 -1.68 -3.29
CA ILE A 82 -13.16 -0.40 -2.61
C ILE A 82 -12.64 0.68 -3.58
N PRO A 83 -13.48 1.63 -4.00
CA PRO A 83 -13.05 2.77 -4.82
C PRO A 83 -12.31 3.81 -3.97
N GLY A 84 -11.36 4.55 -4.57
CA GLY A 84 -10.63 5.64 -3.90
C GLY A 84 -11.52 6.79 -3.43
N GLU A 85 -12.63 7.02 -4.14
CA GLU A 85 -13.72 7.89 -3.70
C GLU A 85 -15.00 7.07 -3.55
N ILE A 86 -15.49 6.98 -2.32
CA ILE A 86 -16.69 6.21 -2.01
C ILE A 86 -17.94 7.01 -2.32
N ASN A 87 -18.60 6.66 -3.42
CA ASN A 87 -19.90 7.15 -3.82
C ASN A 87 -20.94 6.04 -3.66
N LEU A 88 -21.71 6.09 -2.58
CA LEU A 88 -22.75 5.12 -2.26
C LEU A 88 -24.13 5.66 -2.61
N LEU A 89 -25.15 4.81 -2.53
CA LEU A 89 -26.55 5.17 -2.77
C LEU A 89 -27.07 6.06 -1.61
N ASN A 90 -26.96 7.35 -1.75
CA ASN A 90 -27.16 8.35 -0.71
C ASN A 90 -28.57 8.36 -0.08
N GLU A 91 -29.60 7.88 -0.80
CA GLU A 91 -30.98 7.86 -0.34
C GLU A 91 -31.29 6.67 0.57
N MET A 92 -30.43 5.67 0.64
CA MET A 92 -30.57 4.51 1.51
C MET A 92 -29.93 4.74 2.87
N SER A 93 -30.37 4.00 3.88
CA SER A 93 -29.59 3.77 5.08
C SER A 93 -28.43 2.79 4.78
N GLY A 94 -27.41 2.79 5.65
CA GLY A 94 -26.30 1.83 5.48
C GLY A 94 -26.77 0.37 5.58
N GLU A 95 -27.74 0.07 6.45
CA GLU A 95 -28.34 -1.28 6.55
C GLU A 95 -29.09 -1.68 5.27
N GLU A 96 -29.87 -0.78 4.69
CA GLU A 96 -30.56 -1.03 3.43
C GLU A 96 -29.57 -1.27 2.29
N PHE A 97 -28.49 -0.50 2.26
CA PHE A 97 -27.42 -0.69 1.29
C PHE A 97 -26.75 -2.06 1.42
N LEU A 98 -26.37 -2.49 2.64
CA LEU A 98 -25.77 -3.80 2.85
C LEU A 98 -26.75 -4.94 2.49
N ARG A 99 -28.03 -4.81 2.85
CA ARG A 99 -29.07 -5.77 2.43
C ARG A 99 -29.26 -5.83 0.91
N PHE A 100 -29.23 -4.67 0.25
CA PHE A 100 -29.26 -4.58 -1.21
C PHE A 100 -28.08 -5.32 -1.84
N MET A 101 -26.85 -5.06 -1.36
CA MET A 101 -25.64 -5.74 -1.82
C MET A 101 -25.66 -7.24 -1.59
N ALA A 102 -26.14 -7.69 -0.43
CA ALA A 102 -26.28 -9.11 -0.12
C ALA A 102 -27.24 -9.81 -1.09
N ARG A 103 -28.40 -9.20 -1.39
CA ARG A 103 -29.37 -9.73 -2.39
C ARG A 103 -28.78 -9.74 -3.79
N TYR A 104 -28.14 -8.66 -4.21
CA TYR A 104 -27.52 -8.55 -5.54
C TYR A 104 -26.47 -9.66 -5.77
N ARG A 105 -25.75 -10.04 -4.73
CA ARG A 105 -24.71 -11.08 -4.76
C ARG A 105 -25.22 -12.49 -4.42
N ASN A 106 -26.53 -12.66 -4.18
CA ASN A 106 -27.13 -13.92 -3.73
C ASN A 106 -26.40 -14.52 -2.51
N MET A 107 -26.01 -13.67 -1.55
CA MET A 107 -25.31 -14.12 -0.34
C MET A 107 -26.21 -14.92 0.56
N GLN A 108 -25.66 -15.99 1.14
CA GLN A 108 -26.21 -16.63 2.32
C GLN A 108 -25.67 -15.91 3.57
N ASP A 109 -26.50 -15.79 4.60
CA ASP A 109 -26.05 -15.22 5.86
C ASP A 109 -25.01 -16.12 6.52
N SER A 110 -23.78 -15.66 6.59
CA SER A 110 -22.65 -16.36 7.19
C SER A 110 -22.16 -15.72 8.50
N GLY A 111 -22.88 -14.68 8.99
CA GLY A 111 -22.42 -13.88 10.12
C GLY A 111 -21.26 -12.94 9.80
N ARG A 112 -20.66 -13.05 8.59
CA ARG A 112 -19.49 -12.24 8.21
C ARG A 112 -19.77 -10.75 8.18
N THR A 113 -20.97 -10.35 7.76
CA THR A 113 -21.38 -8.95 7.75
C THR A 113 -21.38 -8.38 9.16
N GLN A 114 -21.93 -9.11 10.12
CA GLN A 114 -21.99 -8.69 11.51
C GLN A 114 -20.58 -8.59 12.12
N GLU A 115 -19.72 -9.57 11.90
CA GLU A 115 -18.32 -9.56 12.33
C GLU A 115 -17.56 -8.31 11.84
N LEU A 116 -17.74 -7.96 10.56
CA LEU A 116 -17.10 -6.78 9.98
C LEU A 116 -17.67 -5.48 10.56
N LEU A 117 -18.98 -5.41 10.79
CA LEU A 117 -19.60 -4.25 11.44
C LEU A 117 -19.07 -4.03 12.86
N GLU A 118 -18.88 -5.09 13.62
CA GLU A 118 -18.31 -5.04 14.97
C GLU A 118 -16.84 -4.63 14.94
N ARG A 119 -16.04 -5.23 14.06
CA ARG A 119 -14.60 -4.91 13.88
C ARG A 119 -14.37 -3.43 13.59
N PHE A 120 -15.19 -2.84 12.71
CA PHE A 120 -15.07 -1.44 12.33
C PHE A 120 -15.93 -0.50 13.18
N GLU A 121 -16.54 -1.00 14.25
CA GLU A 121 -17.41 -0.21 15.15
C GLU A 121 -18.45 0.60 14.37
N LEU A 122 -19.05 -0.01 13.33
CA LEU A 122 -19.98 0.68 12.44
C LEU A 122 -21.42 0.29 12.77
N ARG A 123 -22.25 1.30 13.10
CA ARG A 123 -23.71 1.19 13.23
C ARG A 123 -24.35 1.88 12.03
N PRO A 124 -24.72 1.12 10.96
CA PRO A 124 -25.13 1.72 9.68
C PRO A 124 -26.63 2.08 9.63
N THR A 125 -27.25 2.51 10.75
CA THR A 125 -28.69 2.74 10.88
C THR A 125 -29.19 4.03 10.20
N GLY A 126 -28.29 4.99 9.98
CA GLY A 126 -28.65 6.30 9.41
C GLY A 126 -28.55 6.35 7.90
N ALA A 127 -29.16 7.39 7.29
CA ALA A 127 -29.06 7.66 5.86
C ALA A 127 -27.59 7.93 5.46
N ILE A 128 -27.11 7.28 4.40
CA ILE A 128 -25.73 7.35 3.90
C ILE A 128 -25.28 8.79 3.64
N ARG A 129 -26.15 9.65 3.13
CA ARG A 129 -25.86 11.08 2.90
C ARG A 129 -25.43 11.83 4.17
N ARG A 130 -25.82 11.37 5.35
CA ARG A 130 -25.49 11.98 6.66
C ARG A 130 -24.24 11.37 7.31
N MET A 131 -23.70 10.30 6.72
CA MET A 131 -22.50 9.64 7.25
C MET A 131 -21.27 10.50 6.98
N SER A 132 -20.34 10.51 7.95
CA SER A 132 -19.02 11.09 7.76
C SER A 132 -18.22 10.34 6.68
N LYS A 133 -17.13 10.93 6.19
CA LYS A 133 -16.24 10.26 5.22
C LYS A 133 -15.76 8.91 5.79
N GLY A 134 -15.32 8.87 7.04
CA GLY A 134 -14.86 7.63 7.69
C GLY A 134 -15.96 6.59 7.85
N MET A 135 -17.20 6.97 8.17
CA MET A 135 -18.33 6.03 8.22
C MET A 135 -18.63 5.44 6.84
N LYS A 136 -18.61 6.26 5.78
CA LYS A 136 -18.79 5.78 4.40
C LYS A 136 -17.66 4.83 4.01
N GLN A 137 -16.43 5.12 4.42
CA GLN A 137 -15.27 4.26 4.18
C GLN A 137 -15.45 2.90 4.86
N LYS A 138 -15.80 2.87 6.14
CA LYS A 138 -16.11 1.66 6.89
C LYS A 138 -17.23 0.86 6.21
N LEU A 139 -18.30 1.52 5.76
CA LEU A 139 -19.40 0.87 5.04
C LEU A 139 -18.94 0.26 3.71
N GLY A 140 -18.07 0.95 2.96
CA GLY A 140 -17.44 0.44 1.75
C GLY A 140 -16.58 -0.78 2.00
N ILE A 141 -15.80 -0.81 3.09
CA ILE A 141 -15.01 -1.97 3.51
C ILE A 141 -15.95 -3.15 3.78
N VAL A 142 -16.97 -2.98 4.63
CA VAL A 142 -17.93 -4.04 4.93
C VAL A 142 -18.54 -4.60 3.64
N ALA A 143 -19.00 -3.75 2.72
CA ALA A 143 -19.60 -4.17 1.46
C ALA A 143 -18.63 -4.92 0.53
N ALA A 144 -17.34 -4.58 0.55
CA ALA A 144 -16.32 -5.23 -0.26
C ALA A 144 -15.93 -6.61 0.26
N PHE A 145 -15.99 -6.84 1.58
CA PHE A 145 -15.51 -8.07 2.21
C PHE A 145 -16.62 -9.05 2.62
N MET A 146 -17.86 -8.59 2.82
CA MET A 146 -18.96 -9.38 3.40
C MET A 146 -19.31 -10.65 2.61
N HIS A 147 -19.12 -10.65 1.28
CA HIS A 147 -19.45 -11.77 0.39
C HIS A 147 -18.30 -12.75 0.17
N ASP A 148 -17.25 -12.65 0.99
CA ASP A 148 -16.09 -13.54 1.00
C ASP A 148 -15.41 -13.72 -0.39
N PRO A 149 -15.03 -12.62 -1.08
CA PRO A 149 -14.49 -12.68 -2.43
C PRO A 149 -13.14 -13.41 -2.48
N LYS A 150 -12.80 -13.98 -3.65
CA LYS A 150 -11.47 -14.59 -3.89
C LYS A 150 -10.39 -13.58 -4.15
N VAL A 151 -10.77 -12.44 -4.73
CA VAL A 151 -9.88 -11.35 -5.14
C VAL A 151 -10.40 -10.04 -4.57
N LEU A 152 -9.52 -9.22 -4.05
CA LEU A 152 -9.82 -7.88 -3.55
C LEU A 152 -9.01 -6.86 -4.34
N ILE A 153 -9.67 -5.81 -4.81
CA ILE A 153 -9.04 -4.62 -5.40
C ILE A 153 -9.44 -3.42 -4.56
N LEU A 154 -8.45 -2.78 -3.95
CA LEU A 154 -8.66 -1.78 -2.92
C LEU A 154 -7.91 -0.49 -3.32
N ASP A 155 -8.66 0.54 -3.68
CA ASP A 155 -8.08 1.83 -4.08
C ASP A 155 -8.12 2.79 -2.87
N GLU A 156 -6.97 3.05 -2.25
CA GLU A 156 -6.80 3.86 -1.04
C GLU A 156 -7.77 3.49 0.10
N PRO A 157 -7.81 2.23 0.53
CA PRO A 157 -8.87 1.69 1.37
C PRO A 157 -8.99 2.31 2.77
N THR A 158 -7.93 2.91 3.30
CA THR A 158 -7.89 3.50 4.64
C THR A 158 -8.11 5.01 4.66
N SER A 159 -8.34 5.62 3.47
CA SER A 159 -8.56 7.06 3.35
C SER A 159 -9.71 7.55 4.22
N GLY A 160 -9.42 8.44 5.18
CA GLY A 160 -10.42 9.01 6.09
C GLY A 160 -10.79 8.14 7.28
N LEU A 161 -10.09 7.03 7.51
CA LEU A 161 -10.15 6.26 8.76
C LEU A 161 -9.22 6.88 9.81
N ASP A 162 -9.63 6.78 11.05
CA ASP A 162 -8.75 7.08 12.19
C ASP A 162 -7.68 5.99 12.37
N PRO A 163 -6.58 6.25 13.11
CA PRO A 163 -5.47 5.30 13.25
C PRO A 163 -5.88 3.94 13.83
N LEU A 164 -6.88 3.89 14.73
CA LEU A 164 -7.35 2.63 15.31
C LEU A 164 -8.02 1.76 14.24
N MET A 165 -8.86 2.37 13.40
CA MET A 165 -9.53 1.68 12.31
C MET A 165 -8.60 1.32 11.16
N GLN A 166 -7.52 2.10 10.95
CA GLN A 166 -6.45 1.71 10.02
C GLN A 166 -5.74 0.45 10.49
N ASN A 167 -5.45 0.30 11.78
CA ASN A 167 -4.89 -0.92 12.34
C ASN A 167 -5.84 -2.12 12.19
N ALA A 168 -7.13 -1.93 12.50
CA ALA A 168 -8.14 -2.98 12.30
C ALA A 168 -8.23 -3.42 10.83
N PHE A 169 -8.03 -2.50 9.89
CA PHE A 169 -7.96 -2.82 8.46
C PHE A 169 -6.71 -3.61 8.11
N VAL A 170 -5.53 -3.24 8.63
CA VAL A 170 -4.27 -3.99 8.43
C VAL A 170 -4.42 -5.43 8.93
N GLU A 171 -5.01 -5.63 10.11
CA GLU A 171 -5.30 -6.96 10.64
C GLU A 171 -6.24 -7.75 9.73
N LEU A 172 -7.32 -7.12 9.23
CA LEU A 172 -8.24 -7.75 8.28
C LEU A 172 -7.50 -8.22 7.01
N ILE A 173 -6.62 -7.38 6.44
CA ILE A 173 -5.84 -7.75 5.25
C ILE A 173 -4.94 -8.95 5.53
N GLN A 174 -4.28 -9.00 6.69
CA GLN A 174 -3.41 -10.12 7.07
C GLN A 174 -4.21 -11.43 7.24
N GLU A 175 -5.39 -11.36 7.85
CA GLU A 175 -6.29 -12.52 7.99
C GLU A 175 -6.78 -13.01 6.62
N GLU A 176 -7.22 -12.11 5.74
CA GLU A 176 -7.70 -12.48 4.41
C GLU A 176 -6.57 -13.08 3.55
N LYS A 177 -5.35 -12.59 3.70
CA LYS A 177 -4.15 -13.17 3.10
C LYS A 177 -3.93 -14.61 3.60
N GLN A 178 -3.99 -14.85 4.91
CA GLN A 178 -3.86 -16.20 5.49
C GLN A 178 -4.95 -17.15 5.01
N ARG A 179 -6.15 -16.64 4.71
CA ARG A 179 -7.26 -17.39 4.09
C ARG A 179 -7.03 -17.66 2.59
N GLY A 180 -5.91 -17.20 2.03
CA GLY A 180 -5.50 -17.43 0.64
C GLY A 180 -6.17 -16.51 -0.37
N LYS A 181 -6.67 -15.34 0.05
CA LYS A 181 -7.19 -14.30 -0.84
C LYS A 181 -6.05 -13.58 -1.54
N THR A 182 -6.27 -13.20 -2.80
CA THR A 182 -5.33 -12.35 -3.53
C THR A 182 -5.81 -10.91 -3.48
N ILE A 183 -4.93 -10.01 -3.09
CA ILE A 183 -5.28 -8.62 -2.82
C ILE A 183 -4.36 -7.70 -3.63
N LEU A 184 -4.94 -6.80 -4.40
CA LEU A 184 -4.26 -5.66 -5.00
C LEU A 184 -4.76 -4.41 -4.28
N MET A 185 -3.85 -3.65 -3.67
CA MET A 185 -4.23 -2.40 -3.03
C MET A 185 -3.36 -1.24 -3.49
N SER A 186 -3.97 -0.09 -3.71
CA SER A 186 -3.23 1.15 -3.88
C SER A 186 -3.15 1.90 -2.55
N SER A 187 -2.02 2.51 -2.28
CA SER A 187 -1.86 3.39 -1.13
C SER A 187 -0.84 4.49 -1.44
N HIS A 188 -0.96 5.59 -0.75
CA HIS A 188 0.09 6.60 -0.62
C HIS A 188 0.76 6.56 0.77
N MET A 189 0.30 5.65 1.67
CA MET A 189 0.82 5.47 3.02
C MET A 189 1.81 4.30 3.03
N PHE A 190 3.09 4.63 3.21
CA PHE A 190 4.18 3.64 3.20
C PHE A 190 4.06 2.60 4.32
N GLU A 191 3.65 3.03 5.52
CA GLU A 191 3.47 2.12 6.66
C GLU A 191 2.40 1.06 6.42
N GLU A 192 1.29 1.42 5.78
CA GLU A 192 0.22 0.49 5.43
C GLU A 192 0.73 -0.61 4.50
N VAL A 193 1.43 -0.19 3.43
CA VAL A 193 2.00 -1.08 2.43
C VAL A 193 3.06 -1.99 3.05
N GLU A 194 3.92 -1.45 3.92
CA GLU A 194 4.96 -2.22 4.61
C GLU A 194 4.40 -3.31 5.52
N LYS A 195 3.27 -3.04 6.17
CA LYS A 195 2.62 -3.98 7.11
C LYS A 195 1.78 -5.05 6.40
N THR A 196 1.32 -4.80 5.18
CA THR A 196 0.33 -5.65 4.52
C THR A 196 0.84 -6.36 3.28
N CYS A 197 1.70 -5.72 2.48
CA CYS A 197 2.06 -6.20 1.15
C CYS A 197 3.26 -7.14 1.15
N ASP A 198 3.24 -8.12 0.26
CA ASP A 198 4.37 -9.01 -0.04
C ASP A 198 5.31 -8.38 -1.06
N ARG A 199 4.72 -7.80 -2.11
CA ARG A 199 5.45 -7.05 -3.14
C ARG A 199 4.82 -5.68 -3.35
N ILE A 200 5.64 -4.75 -3.80
CA ILE A 200 5.26 -3.37 -4.05
C ILE A 200 5.64 -3.00 -5.47
N GLY A 201 4.69 -2.47 -6.22
CA GLY A 201 4.92 -1.82 -7.50
C GLY A 201 4.94 -0.30 -7.33
N ILE A 202 6.05 0.33 -7.65
CA ILE A 202 6.21 1.78 -7.64
C ILE A 202 5.82 2.33 -9.01
N ILE A 203 4.78 3.17 -9.05
CA ILE A 203 4.30 3.80 -10.28
C ILE A 203 4.58 5.30 -10.25
N ARG A 204 5.14 5.82 -11.35
CA ARG A 204 5.48 7.23 -11.54
C ARG A 204 5.09 7.67 -12.95
N GLN A 205 4.36 8.78 -13.09
CA GLN A 205 4.00 9.36 -14.40
C GLN A 205 3.45 8.32 -15.39
N GLY A 206 2.62 7.41 -14.92
CA GLY A 206 2.02 6.37 -15.74
C GLY A 206 2.92 5.18 -16.06
N HIS A 207 4.16 5.14 -15.58
CA HIS A 207 5.10 4.03 -15.81
C HIS A 207 5.38 3.25 -14.52
N MET A 208 5.63 1.96 -14.67
CA MET A 208 6.15 1.15 -13.56
C MET A 208 7.65 1.47 -13.38
N ALA A 209 8.01 2.11 -12.27
CA ALA A 209 9.39 2.46 -11.96
C ALA A 209 10.16 1.28 -11.38
N ALA A 210 9.54 0.49 -10.51
CA ALA A 210 10.12 -0.70 -9.89
C ALA A 210 9.04 -1.65 -9.38
N ILE A 211 9.40 -2.93 -9.22
CA ILE A 211 8.63 -3.92 -8.46
C ILE A 211 9.60 -4.59 -7.50
N GLU A 212 9.29 -4.49 -6.21
CA GLU A 212 10.19 -4.94 -5.14
C GLU A 212 9.45 -5.87 -4.16
N ASP A 213 10.17 -6.81 -3.60
CA ASP A 213 9.72 -7.65 -2.51
C ASP A 213 9.90 -6.91 -1.18
N THR A 214 8.84 -6.82 -0.36
CA THR A 214 8.88 -6.08 0.91
C THR A 214 9.87 -6.67 1.90
N VAL A 215 10.06 -7.99 1.91
CA VAL A 215 11.02 -8.67 2.79
C VAL A 215 12.45 -8.30 2.38
N ILE A 216 12.73 -8.21 1.08
CA ILE A 216 14.05 -7.79 0.56
C ILE A 216 14.29 -6.32 0.91
N LEU A 217 13.28 -5.45 0.71
CA LEU A 217 13.38 -4.05 1.07
C LEU A 217 13.65 -3.86 2.58
N GLN A 218 12.93 -4.62 3.43
CA GLN A 218 13.14 -4.57 4.89
C GLN A 218 14.53 -5.04 5.31
N LYS A 219 15.06 -6.11 4.69
CA LYS A 219 16.41 -6.59 4.97
C LYS A 219 17.50 -5.60 4.55
N ASN A 220 17.26 -4.89 3.45
CA ASN A 220 18.21 -3.92 2.89
C ASN A 220 18.13 -2.53 3.55
N LYS A 221 17.21 -2.33 4.51
CA LYS A 221 17.09 -1.06 5.24
C LYS A 221 18.38 -0.73 5.97
N THR A 222 18.95 0.40 5.65
CA THR A 222 20.07 0.95 6.41
C THR A 222 19.57 1.47 7.75
N LYS A 223 20.18 1.02 8.84
CA LYS A 223 19.95 1.59 10.16
C LYS A 223 20.91 2.77 10.36
N THR A 224 20.34 3.91 10.69
CA THR A 224 21.11 5.11 11.01
C THR A 224 21.14 5.25 12.52
N TYR A 225 22.32 5.13 13.09
CA TYR A 225 22.56 5.38 14.51
C TYR A 225 22.90 6.85 14.68
N ILE A 226 22.05 7.56 15.39
CA ILE A 226 22.17 8.99 15.66
C ILE A 226 22.86 9.12 17.00
N LEU A 227 24.12 9.52 16.97
CA LEU A 227 24.97 9.67 18.16
C LEU A 227 25.06 11.13 18.53
N THR A 228 24.70 11.48 19.76
CA THR A 228 24.91 12.83 20.30
C THR A 228 26.01 12.76 21.37
N PHE A 229 27.13 13.40 21.13
CA PHE A 229 28.29 13.37 21.99
C PHE A 229 28.20 14.41 23.13
N ALA A 230 28.98 14.21 24.19
CA ALA A 230 29.03 15.11 25.33
C ALA A 230 29.60 16.49 24.97
N ASP A 231 30.59 16.52 24.09
CA ASP A 231 31.25 17.74 23.61
C ASP A 231 31.80 17.56 22.18
N SER A 232 32.28 18.66 21.58
CA SER A 232 32.78 18.66 20.21
C SER A 232 34.11 17.90 20.06
N SER A 233 34.91 17.77 21.12
CA SER A 233 36.19 17.03 21.08
C SER A 233 35.95 15.54 20.89
N GLN A 234 34.94 14.99 21.56
CA GLN A 234 34.48 13.61 21.40
C GLN A 234 33.96 13.36 19.97
N THR A 235 33.18 14.33 19.44
CA THR A 235 32.67 14.26 18.06
C THR A 235 33.83 14.21 17.05
N GLN A 236 34.79 15.10 17.15
CA GLN A 236 35.93 15.16 16.24
C GLN A 236 36.84 13.92 16.32
N ARG A 237 36.98 13.35 17.52
CA ARG A 237 37.71 12.10 17.72
C ARG A 237 36.96 10.93 17.09
N PHE A 238 35.63 10.86 17.23
CA PHE A 238 34.82 9.79 16.65
C PHE A 238 34.80 9.86 15.11
N LEU A 239 34.87 11.04 14.51
CA LEU A 239 34.92 11.20 13.04
C LEU A 239 36.21 10.63 12.41
N GLN A 240 37.22 10.25 13.21
CA GLN A 240 38.43 9.56 12.72
C GLN A 240 38.24 8.04 12.58
N GLU A 241 37.15 7.49 13.11
CA GLU A 241 36.85 6.06 13.04
C GLU A 241 36.48 5.63 11.61
N ARG A 242 36.78 4.37 11.25
CA ARG A 242 36.51 3.80 9.93
C ARG A 242 35.08 3.30 9.83
N LEU A 243 34.11 4.22 9.91
CA LEU A 243 32.68 3.94 9.76
C LEU A 243 32.10 4.81 8.65
N GLN A 244 31.01 4.33 8.02
CA GLN A 244 30.25 5.18 7.14
C GLN A 244 29.39 6.13 7.98
N MET A 245 29.73 7.40 7.98
CA MET A 245 29.08 8.39 8.83
C MET A 245 29.01 9.76 8.20
N LYS A 246 28.12 10.61 8.75
CA LYS A 246 27.95 12.02 8.37
C LYS A 246 27.77 12.86 9.60
N GLN A 247 28.57 13.89 9.76
CA GLN A 247 28.34 14.90 10.80
C GLN A 247 27.14 15.75 10.42
N ILE A 248 26.20 15.89 11.35
CA ILE A 248 24.96 16.67 11.17
C ILE A 248 25.02 17.99 11.90
N SER A 249 25.61 17.99 13.10
CA SER A 249 25.89 19.21 13.88
C SER A 249 27.19 19.05 14.64
N GLU A 250 27.56 20.06 15.42
CA GLU A 250 28.80 20.06 16.22
C GLU A 250 28.89 18.86 17.18
N LEU A 251 27.75 18.38 17.71
CA LEU A 251 27.68 17.29 18.67
C LEU A 251 26.99 16.03 18.11
N CYS A 252 26.47 16.05 16.88
CA CYS A 252 25.65 14.97 16.35
C CYS A 252 26.27 14.34 15.10
N VAL A 253 26.39 13.00 15.11
CA VAL A 253 26.86 12.19 13.98
C VAL A 253 25.85 11.11 13.65
N HIS A 254 25.51 10.96 12.38
CA HIS A 254 24.77 9.84 11.86
C HIS A 254 25.74 8.76 11.38
N VAL A 255 25.61 7.56 11.91
CA VAL A 255 26.40 6.38 11.51
C VAL A 255 25.50 5.41 10.77
N TYR A 256 25.87 5.03 9.55
CA TYR A 256 25.09 4.16 8.68
C TYR A 256 25.60 2.73 8.80
N VAL A 257 24.78 1.85 9.38
CA VAL A 257 25.14 0.43 9.57
C VAL A 257 24.20 -0.44 8.75
N ARG A 258 24.74 -1.26 7.85
CA ARG A 258 23.96 -2.21 7.04
C ARG A 258 23.90 -3.60 7.65
N GLU A 259 25.03 -4.19 7.99
CA GLU A 259 25.09 -5.61 8.39
C GLU A 259 25.75 -5.85 9.76
N ASP A 260 26.82 -5.15 10.09
CA ASP A 260 27.61 -5.43 11.31
C ASP A 260 27.55 -4.28 12.32
N LEU A 261 26.59 -4.38 13.23
CA LEU A 261 26.47 -3.48 14.37
C LEU A 261 27.62 -3.67 15.38
N LYS A 262 28.31 -4.82 15.38
CA LYS A 262 29.31 -5.18 16.39
C LYS A 262 30.45 -4.18 16.43
N VAL A 263 30.91 -3.71 15.27
CA VAL A 263 31.99 -2.72 15.18
C VAL A 263 31.60 -1.44 15.89
N LEU A 264 30.39 -0.91 15.61
CA LEU A 264 29.90 0.30 16.28
C LEU A 264 29.82 0.09 17.79
N LEU A 265 29.21 -1.01 18.26
CA LEU A 265 29.06 -1.31 19.69
C LEU A 265 30.40 -1.48 20.42
N GLN A 266 31.45 -1.95 19.74
CA GLN A 266 32.79 -2.06 20.33
C GLN A 266 33.50 -0.70 20.49
N LEU A 267 33.18 0.26 19.65
CA LEU A 267 33.77 1.61 19.68
C LEU A 267 33.09 2.52 20.71
N LEU A 268 31.77 2.43 20.85
CA LEU A 268 30.97 3.34 21.68
C LEU A 268 31.44 3.48 23.13
N PRO A 269 31.92 2.43 23.85
CA PRO A 269 32.39 2.56 25.23
C PRO A 269 33.60 3.48 25.41
N ALA A 270 34.34 3.79 24.33
CA ALA A 270 35.49 4.71 24.36
C ALA A 270 35.10 6.19 24.26
N TYR A 271 33.81 6.48 24.11
CA TYR A 271 33.28 7.83 23.86
C TYR A 271 32.19 8.21 24.88
N GLU A 272 32.14 9.48 25.25
CA GLU A 272 31.07 10.00 26.10
C GLU A 272 29.89 10.46 25.24
N LEU A 273 28.81 9.72 25.31
CA LEU A 273 27.54 10.01 24.61
C LEU A 273 26.54 10.64 25.57
N ARG A 274 25.83 11.67 25.11
CA ARG A 274 24.63 12.19 25.76
C ARG A 274 23.39 11.40 25.40
N ASP A 275 23.33 10.94 24.14
CA ASP A 275 22.17 10.24 23.60
C ASP A 275 22.54 9.33 22.44
N LEU A 276 21.78 8.25 22.27
CA LEU A 276 21.86 7.31 21.15
C LEU A 276 20.46 6.97 20.70
N ASN A 277 20.13 7.38 19.48
CA ASN A 277 18.88 7.03 18.83
C ASN A 277 19.13 6.16 17.59
N VAL A 278 18.14 5.34 17.23
CA VAL A 278 18.19 4.50 16.03
C VAL A 278 17.05 4.89 15.12
N ALA A 279 17.37 5.40 13.94
CA ALA A 279 16.42 5.60 12.86
C ALA A 279 16.61 4.48 11.83
N THR A 280 15.53 3.78 11.50
CA THR A 280 15.52 2.83 10.40
C THR A 280 15.04 3.55 9.16
N GLN A 281 15.74 3.39 8.05
CA GLN A 281 15.31 3.91 6.75
C GLN A 281 13.85 3.49 6.49
N SER A 282 12.99 4.45 6.22
CA SER A 282 11.59 4.18 5.89
C SER A 282 11.45 3.71 4.45
N LEU A 283 10.34 3.06 4.11
CA LEU A 283 10.01 2.81 2.69
C LEU A 283 9.88 4.11 1.90
N GLU A 284 9.49 5.20 2.59
CA GLU A 284 9.43 6.54 2.00
C GLU A 284 10.82 7.03 1.56
N ASP A 285 11.86 6.84 2.38
CA ASP A 285 13.23 7.19 2.02
C ASP A 285 13.72 6.40 0.81
N ILE A 286 13.39 5.10 0.77
CA ILE A 286 13.71 4.23 -0.37
C ILE A 286 12.96 4.71 -1.63
N PHE A 287 11.68 5.02 -1.47
CA PHE A 287 10.84 5.54 -2.56
C PHE A 287 11.40 6.86 -3.11
N LEU A 288 11.82 7.79 -2.24
CA LEU A 288 12.42 9.06 -2.64
C LEU A 288 13.72 8.86 -3.45
N GLN A 289 14.49 7.81 -3.18
CA GLN A 289 15.65 7.46 -4.00
C GLN A 289 15.23 7.10 -5.44
N TYR A 290 14.17 6.29 -5.64
CA TYR A 290 13.61 6.01 -6.97
C TYR A 290 13.06 7.26 -7.69
N TYR A 291 12.69 8.29 -6.92
CA TYR A 291 12.22 9.57 -7.47
C TYR A 291 13.37 10.58 -7.72
N GLY A 292 14.47 10.52 -6.92
CA GLY A 292 15.61 11.44 -7.00
C GLY A 292 16.63 11.05 -8.07
N GLU A 293 17.08 9.80 -8.10
CA GLU A 293 18.20 9.34 -8.94
C GLU A 293 17.91 9.28 -10.45
N LYS A 294 16.65 9.35 -10.90
CA LYS A 294 16.26 9.38 -12.32
C LYS A 294 15.73 10.73 -12.80
N GLY A 295 15.76 11.76 -11.96
CA GLY A 295 15.40 13.13 -12.38
C GLY A 295 16.47 13.83 -13.20
N GLU A 296 17.73 13.39 -13.12
CA GLU A 296 18.87 14.05 -13.79
C GLU A 296 19.30 13.40 -15.14
N ALA A 297 18.60 12.34 -15.58
CA ALA A 297 19.00 11.60 -16.80
C ALA A 297 18.20 11.99 -18.06
N HIS A 298 17.31 12.98 -18.02
CA HIS A 298 16.56 13.49 -19.16
C HIS A 298 16.38 15.02 -19.07
N GLU A 299 17.47 15.77 -19.15
CA GLU A 299 17.53 17.12 -19.71
C GLU A 299 18.51 17.15 -20.91
#